data_c93c90351472d6e7daa4e67c8e9675f9
#
_entry.id   c93c90351472d6e7daa4e67c8e9675f9
#
_cell.length_a   1.000
_cell.length_b   1.000
_cell.length_c   1.000
_cell.angle_alpha   90.00
_cell.angle_beta   90.00
_cell.angle_gamma   90.00
#
_symmetry.space_group_name_H-M   'P 1'
#
loop_
_entity.id
_entity.type
_entity.pdbx_description
1 polymer ?
#
loop_
_entity_poly.entity_id
_entity_poly.type
_entity_poly.pdbx_seq_one_letter_code
_entity_poly.pdbx_strand_id
1 'polypeptide(L)'
;LQEELGNITLDVTEELSRLDSSHFPESGEQELTPEQIQIFVQGRDIKVTGSNEIRRERQQQYLRALYREVQKRVRRNPCSIWKMKSAVEDYLVTDLDTDEIAALSWQLGARNWEFPEIVNVPGTSVATEFQDEYQIDEAGLTDLVIDTFYRKTGQ
;
A
#
# COMPACT_ATOMS: atom_id res chain seq x y z
N LEU A 1 5.72 -4.12 -12.53
CA LEU A 1 4.29 -3.84 -12.38
C LEU A 1 3.99 -2.34 -12.52
N GLN A 2 4.71 -1.49 -11.79
CA GLN A 2 4.47 -0.04 -11.85
C GLN A 2 4.72 0.53 -13.26
N GLU A 3 5.74 0.08 -13.97
CA GLU A 3 5.99 0.46 -15.36
C GLU A 3 4.82 0.09 -16.28
N GLU A 4 4.18 -1.04 -16.05
CA GLU A 4 2.98 -1.47 -16.80
C GLU A 4 1.74 -0.62 -16.47
N LEU A 5 1.63 -0.11 -15.25
CA LEU A 5 0.51 0.72 -14.82
C LEU A 5 0.69 2.19 -15.23
N GLY A 6 1.93 2.64 -15.36
CA GLY A 6 2.26 4.04 -15.64
C GLY A 6 2.25 4.91 -14.38
N ASN A 7 1.98 6.20 -14.57
CA ASN A 7 1.95 7.15 -13.48
C ASN A 7 0.73 6.94 -12.57
N ILE A 8 0.90 7.25 -11.29
CA ILE A 8 -0.18 7.18 -10.29
C ILE A 8 -0.25 8.51 -9.54
N THR A 9 -1.45 9.01 -9.33
CA THR A 9 -1.69 10.22 -8.54
C THR A 9 -1.62 9.88 -7.04
N LEU A 10 -0.71 10.57 -6.33
CA LEU A 10 -0.48 10.44 -4.90
C LEU A 10 -0.37 11.84 -4.27
N ASP A 11 -0.69 11.93 -2.99
CA ASP A 11 -0.55 13.15 -2.21
C ASP A 11 0.84 13.20 -1.55
N VAL A 12 1.68 14.08 -2.04
CA VAL A 12 3.06 14.29 -1.55
C VAL A 12 3.02 15.16 -0.32
N THR A 13 3.48 14.64 0.80
CA THR A 13 3.53 15.39 2.06
C THR A 13 4.60 16.47 2.02
N GLU A 14 4.42 17.55 2.82
CA GLU A 14 5.44 18.60 2.98
C GLU A 14 6.77 18.03 3.50
N GLU A 15 6.72 16.99 4.34
CA GLU A 15 7.91 16.32 4.83
C GLU A 15 8.72 15.69 3.71
N LEU A 16 8.05 14.96 2.81
CA LEU A 16 8.72 14.31 1.69
C LEU A 16 9.27 15.35 0.70
N SER A 17 8.53 16.41 0.43
CA SER A 17 8.99 17.52 -0.41
C SER A 17 10.23 18.20 0.18
N ARG A 18 10.29 18.38 1.50
CA ARG A 18 11.50 18.90 2.18
C ARG A 18 12.67 17.92 2.18
N LEU A 19 12.38 16.63 2.29
CA LEU A 19 13.41 15.58 2.29
C LEU A 19 14.06 15.42 0.92
N ASP A 20 13.28 15.50 -0.13
CA ASP A 20 13.74 15.34 -1.52
C ASP A 20 13.03 16.32 -2.47
N SER A 21 13.42 17.58 -2.39
CA SER A 21 12.89 18.64 -3.23
C SER A 21 13.27 18.52 -4.71
N SER A 22 14.23 17.65 -5.05
CA SER A 22 14.62 17.43 -6.44
C SER A 22 13.59 16.56 -7.18
N HIS A 23 12.99 15.59 -6.51
CA HIS A 23 11.95 14.74 -7.06
C HIS A 23 10.53 15.22 -6.74
N PHE A 24 10.38 15.95 -5.63
CA PHE A 24 9.11 16.48 -5.16
C PHE A 24 9.24 17.97 -4.83
N PRO A 25 9.24 18.85 -5.85
CA PRO A 25 9.44 20.29 -5.66
C PRO A 25 8.32 20.95 -4.86
N GLU A 26 7.13 20.36 -4.87
CA GLU A 26 5.93 20.84 -4.18
C GLU A 26 5.27 19.72 -3.39
N SER A 27 4.44 20.07 -2.41
CA SER A 27 3.53 19.14 -1.73
C SER A 27 2.14 19.16 -2.38
N GLY A 28 1.33 18.14 -2.06
CA GLY A 28 -0.03 18.01 -2.57
C GLY A 28 -0.19 16.89 -3.62
N GLU A 29 -1.36 16.82 -4.24
CA GLU A 29 -1.65 15.80 -5.25
C GLU A 29 -0.77 15.98 -6.50
N GLN A 30 -0.01 14.94 -6.83
CA GLN A 30 0.87 14.89 -7.98
C GLN A 30 0.75 13.55 -8.70
N GLU A 31 0.89 13.60 -10.01
CA GLU A 31 1.00 12.39 -10.84
C GLU A 31 2.46 11.94 -10.88
N LEU A 32 2.78 10.89 -10.13
CA LEU A 32 4.14 10.41 -9.93
C LEU A 32 4.54 9.36 -10.95
N THR A 33 5.75 9.49 -11.48
CA THR A 33 6.39 8.47 -12.33
C THR A 33 6.78 7.23 -11.53
N PRO A 34 7.06 6.08 -12.17
CA PRO A 34 7.53 4.88 -11.48
C PRO A 34 8.75 5.11 -10.58
N GLU A 35 9.69 5.95 -11.01
CA GLU A 35 10.89 6.31 -10.25
C GLU A 35 10.52 7.13 -9.01
N GLN A 36 9.67 8.14 -9.17
CA GLN A 36 9.18 8.94 -8.06
C GLN A 36 8.38 8.11 -7.05
N ILE A 37 7.58 7.14 -7.51
CA ILE A 37 6.84 6.23 -6.64
C ILE A 37 7.79 5.38 -5.79
N GLN A 38 8.90 4.90 -6.36
CA GLN A 38 9.90 4.17 -5.59
C GLN A 38 10.45 5.03 -4.46
N ILE A 39 10.81 6.27 -4.73
CA ILE A 39 11.28 7.23 -3.71
C ILE A 39 10.18 7.52 -2.69
N PHE A 40 8.94 7.72 -3.15
CA PHE A 40 7.78 7.99 -2.31
C PHE A 40 7.53 6.91 -1.26
N VAL A 41 7.63 5.63 -1.64
CA VAL A 41 7.38 4.50 -0.71
C VAL A 41 8.59 4.14 0.16
N GLN A 42 9.81 4.49 -0.25
CA GLN A 42 11.04 4.17 0.46
C GLN A 42 11.58 5.34 1.28
N GLY A 43 11.33 6.58 0.86
CA GLY A 43 11.89 7.79 1.47
C GLY A 43 11.59 7.86 2.97
N ARG A 44 12.62 8.18 3.76
CA ARG A 44 12.53 8.26 5.22
C ARG A 44 13.57 9.24 5.75
N ASP A 45 13.17 10.13 6.64
CA ASP A 45 14.12 10.88 7.46
C ASP A 45 14.47 10.06 8.71
N ILE A 46 15.64 9.43 8.69
CA ILE A 46 16.14 8.61 9.80
C ILE A 46 16.45 9.41 11.07
N LYS A 47 16.47 10.75 10.99
CA LYS A 47 16.73 11.63 12.12
C LYS A 47 15.47 12.00 12.91
N VAL A 48 14.30 11.66 12.34
CA VAL A 48 13.00 11.98 12.92
C VAL A 48 12.38 10.71 13.52
N THR A 49 12.15 10.73 14.83
CA THR A 49 11.40 9.68 15.52
C THR A 49 9.98 9.60 14.95
N GLY A 50 9.47 8.38 14.71
CA GLY A 50 8.16 8.18 14.08
C GLY A 50 8.17 8.28 12.56
N SER A 51 9.31 8.47 11.93
CA SER A 51 9.42 8.50 10.45
C SER A 51 9.01 7.17 9.79
N ASN A 52 8.99 6.07 10.54
CA ASN A 52 8.46 4.78 10.09
C ASN A 52 6.94 4.81 9.90
N GLU A 53 6.21 5.48 10.79
CA GLU A 53 4.76 5.62 10.71
C GLU A 53 4.38 6.45 9.48
N ILE A 54 5.08 7.58 9.26
CA ILE A 54 4.85 8.43 8.09
C ILE A 54 5.13 7.67 6.79
N ARG A 55 6.21 6.89 6.74
CA ARG A 55 6.50 6.02 5.59
C ARG A 55 5.41 4.97 5.39
N ARG A 56 4.92 4.35 6.46
CA ARG A 56 3.83 3.37 6.41
C ARG A 56 2.54 3.98 5.85
N GLU A 57 2.18 5.19 6.26
CA GLU A 57 1.02 5.91 5.73
C GLU A 57 1.14 6.14 4.22
N ARG A 58 2.31 6.57 3.73
CA ARG A 58 2.59 6.70 2.29
C ARG A 58 2.49 5.37 1.56
N GLN A 59 3.01 4.28 2.14
CA GLN A 59 2.87 2.95 1.56
C GLN A 59 1.41 2.51 1.48
N GLN A 60 0.61 2.78 2.50
CA GLN A 60 -0.83 2.50 2.48
C GLN A 60 -1.57 3.35 1.44
N GLN A 61 -1.22 4.62 1.30
CA GLN A 61 -1.76 5.50 0.28
C GLN A 61 -1.45 4.95 -1.13
N TYR A 62 -0.19 4.56 -1.36
CA TYR A 62 0.22 3.93 -2.61
C TYR A 62 -0.55 2.64 -2.90
N LEU A 63 -0.70 1.76 -1.93
CA LEU A 63 -1.45 0.50 -2.10
C LEU A 63 -2.91 0.74 -2.50
N ARG A 64 -3.56 1.74 -1.89
CA ARG A 64 -4.94 2.12 -2.26
C ARG A 64 -5.02 2.66 -3.68
N ALA A 65 -4.08 3.51 -4.07
CA ALA A 65 -4.02 4.06 -5.42
C ALA A 65 -3.70 2.98 -6.46
N LEU A 66 -2.72 2.12 -6.18
CA LEU A 66 -2.37 0.96 -7.01
C LEU A 66 -3.58 0.04 -7.25
N TYR A 67 -4.30 -0.31 -6.19
CA TYR A 67 -5.50 -1.13 -6.27
C TYR A 67 -6.55 -0.52 -7.21
N ARG A 68 -6.79 0.79 -7.09
CA ARG A 68 -7.75 1.51 -7.96
C ARG A 68 -7.32 1.48 -9.42
N GLU A 69 -6.03 1.67 -9.70
CA GLU A 69 -5.51 1.65 -11.07
C GLU A 69 -5.56 0.23 -11.67
N VAL A 70 -5.20 -0.80 -10.90
CA VAL A 70 -5.37 -2.20 -11.32
C VAL A 70 -6.84 -2.50 -11.62
N GLN A 71 -7.75 -2.12 -10.74
CA GLN A 71 -9.19 -2.34 -10.93
C GLN A 71 -9.72 -1.62 -12.18
N LYS A 72 -9.35 -0.36 -12.41
CA LYS A 72 -9.72 0.39 -13.62
C LYS A 72 -9.22 -0.32 -14.89
N ARG A 73 -7.98 -0.81 -14.86
CA ARG A 73 -7.35 -1.46 -16.00
C ARG A 73 -8.01 -2.80 -16.31
N VAL A 74 -8.25 -3.63 -15.31
CA VAL A 74 -8.95 -4.91 -15.46
C VAL A 74 -10.38 -4.71 -15.97
N ARG A 75 -11.09 -3.68 -15.52
CA ARG A 75 -12.43 -3.34 -16.03
C ARG A 75 -12.43 -2.97 -17.51
N ARG A 76 -11.42 -2.21 -17.97
CA ARG A 76 -11.29 -1.83 -19.37
C ARG A 76 -10.90 -3.02 -20.25
N ASN A 77 -9.99 -3.83 -19.76
CA ASN A 77 -9.44 -4.98 -20.46
C ASN A 77 -9.07 -6.10 -19.48
N PRO A 78 -9.94 -7.08 -19.29
CA PRO A 78 -9.64 -8.21 -18.38
C PRO A 78 -8.35 -8.95 -18.70
N CYS A 79 -7.95 -8.99 -19.97
CA CYS A 79 -6.69 -9.63 -20.36
C CYS A 79 -5.44 -8.87 -19.88
N SER A 80 -5.59 -7.64 -19.39
CA SER A 80 -4.45 -6.87 -18.84
C SER A 80 -3.82 -7.55 -17.62
N ILE A 81 -4.57 -8.40 -16.90
CA ILE A 81 -4.07 -9.14 -15.76
C ILE A 81 -2.86 -10.02 -16.11
N TRP A 82 -2.86 -10.59 -17.32
CA TRP A 82 -1.75 -11.45 -17.76
C TRP A 82 -0.44 -10.67 -17.92
N LYS A 83 -0.52 -9.44 -18.43
CA LYS A 83 0.64 -8.54 -18.50
C LYS A 83 1.14 -8.16 -17.11
N MET A 84 0.20 -7.85 -16.20
CA MET A 84 0.54 -7.51 -14.83
C MET A 84 1.14 -8.72 -14.09
N LYS A 85 0.59 -9.94 -14.30
CA LYS A 85 1.16 -11.18 -13.76
C LYS A 85 2.59 -11.38 -14.26
N SER A 86 2.83 -11.31 -15.57
CA SER A 86 4.17 -11.47 -16.15
C SER A 86 5.17 -10.44 -15.61
N ALA A 87 4.72 -9.21 -15.33
CA ALA A 87 5.59 -8.16 -14.78
C ALA A 87 6.05 -8.44 -13.33
N VAL A 88 5.44 -9.38 -12.62
CA VAL A 88 5.79 -9.77 -11.24
C VAL A 88 6.15 -11.24 -11.10
N GLU A 89 6.13 -12.00 -12.19
CA GLU A 89 6.25 -13.47 -12.18
C GLU A 89 7.53 -13.95 -11.50
N ASP A 90 8.64 -13.26 -11.73
CA ASP A 90 9.94 -13.60 -11.12
C ASP A 90 9.97 -13.38 -9.58
N TYR A 91 9.01 -12.62 -9.05
CA TYR A 91 8.91 -12.28 -7.63
C TYR A 91 7.68 -12.89 -6.96
N LEU A 92 6.83 -13.59 -7.73
CA LEU A 92 5.57 -14.13 -7.25
C LEU A 92 5.70 -15.64 -7.04
N VAL A 93 5.52 -16.06 -5.80
CA VAL A 93 5.32 -17.48 -5.45
C VAL A 93 3.87 -17.65 -5.06
N THR A 94 3.12 -18.44 -5.82
CA THR A 94 1.70 -18.68 -5.58
C THR A 94 1.34 -20.12 -6.00
N ASP A 95 0.37 -20.69 -5.32
CA ASP A 95 -0.27 -21.96 -5.64
C ASP A 95 -1.53 -21.79 -6.53
N LEU A 96 -1.90 -20.54 -6.82
CA LEU A 96 -3.03 -20.24 -7.71
C LEU A 96 -2.71 -20.66 -9.14
N ASP A 97 -3.60 -21.43 -9.73
CA ASP A 97 -3.52 -21.77 -11.15
C ASP A 97 -4.05 -20.65 -12.07
N THR A 98 -3.92 -20.87 -13.36
CA THR A 98 -4.33 -19.90 -14.38
C THR A 98 -5.82 -19.56 -14.32
N ASP A 99 -6.66 -20.57 -14.07
CA ASP A 99 -8.13 -20.41 -14.05
C ASP A 99 -8.57 -19.66 -12.78
N GLU A 100 -7.92 -19.94 -11.67
CA GLU A 100 -8.15 -19.24 -10.40
C GLU A 100 -7.73 -17.75 -10.49
N ILE A 101 -6.57 -17.45 -11.09
CA ILE A 101 -6.13 -16.08 -11.34
C ILE A 101 -7.14 -15.37 -12.28
N ALA A 102 -7.62 -16.03 -13.32
CA ALA A 102 -8.63 -15.47 -14.21
C ALA A 102 -9.94 -15.17 -13.47
N ALA A 103 -10.42 -16.11 -12.64
CA ALA A 103 -11.64 -15.96 -11.87
C ALA A 103 -11.56 -14.80 -10.85
N LEU A 104 -10.45 -14.70 -10.11
CA LEU A 104 -10.21 -13.61 -9.16
C LEU A 104 -10.12 -12.27 -9.88
N SER A 105 -9.46 -12.22 -11.03
CA SER A 105 -9.33 -11.01 -11.85
C SER A 105 -10.66 -10.55 -12.41
N TRP A 106 -11.50 -11.50 -12.84
CA TRP A 106 -12.86 -11.21 -13.27
C TRP A 106 -13.70 -10.62 -12.13
N GLN A 107 -13.61 -11.21 -10.94
CA GLN A 107 -14.32 -10.70 -9.76
C GLN A 107 -13.84 -9.28 -9.38
N LEU A 108 -12.53 -9.02 -9.43
CA LEU A 108 -11.95 -7.70 -9.18
C LEU A 108 -12.48 -6.66 -10.18
N GLY A 109 -12.59 -7.01 -11.45
CA GLY A 109 -13.11 -6.13 -12.50
C GLY A 109 -14.63 -5.96 -12.47
N ALA A 110 -15.38 -7.04 -12.23
CA ALA A 110 -16.85 -7.05 -12.29
C ALA A 110 -17.50 -6.43 -11.05
N ARG A 111 -16.89 -6.54 -9.90
CA ARG A 111 -17.40 -6.00 -8.63
C ARG A 111 -16.73 -4.69 -8.28
N ASN A 112 -17.51 -3.81 -7.68
CA ASN A 112 -17.00 -2.52 -7.17
C ASN A 112 -16.44 -2.73 -5.75
N TRP A 113 -15.44 -3.59 -5.63
CA TRP A 113 -14.81 -3.82 -4.34
C TRP A 113 -14.03 -2.58 -3.92
N GLU A 114 -14.30 -2.14 -2.72
CA GLU A 114 -13.49 -1.12 -2.08
C GLU A 114 -12.18 -1.75 -1.61
N PHE A 115 -11.14 -0.93 -1.55
CA PHE A 115 -9.88 -1.36 -0.96
C PHE A 115 -10.14 -1.73 0.52
N PRO A 116 -9.68 -2.90 0.98
CA PRO A 116 -9.92 -3.30 2.35
C PRO A 116 -9.32 -2.30 3.33
N GLU A 117 -9.97 -2.13 4.46
CA GLU A 117 -9.44 -1.30 5.53
C GLU A 117 -8.11 -1.87 6.02
N ILE A 118 -7.10 -1.01 6.08
CA ILE A 118 -5.82 -1.37 6.69
C ILE A 118 -5.89 -0.98 8.15
N VAL A 119 -5.87 -1.98 9.00
CA VAL A 119 -5.87 -1.79 10.45
C VAL A 119 -4.43 -1.86 10.96
N ASN A 120 -4.01 -0.85 11.71
CA ASN A 120 -2.69 -0.81 12.32
C ASN A 120 -2.73 -1.51 13.68
N VAL A 121 -1.68 -2.28 13.96
CA VAL A 121 -1.47 -2.82 15.32
C VAL A 121 -1.30 -1.65 16.29
N PRO A 122 -2.07 -1.56 17.39
CA PRO A 122 -1.94 -0.48 18.36
C PRO A 122 -0.59 -0.54 19.10
N GLY A 123 0.00 0.63 19.34
CA GLY A 123 1.29 0.77 19.95
C GLY A 123 1.90 2.15 19.72
N THR A 124 3.12 2.35 20.15
CA THR A 124 3.84 3.61 20.01
C THR A 124 5.30 3.38 19.62
N SER A 125 5.83 4.26 18.78
CA SER A 125 7.27 4.28 18.50
C SER A 125 8.03 4.96 19.63
N VAL A 126 9.06 4.29 20.11
CA VAL A 126 9.95 4.78 21.17
C VAL A 126 11.38 4.84 20.62
N ALA A 127 11.99 6.01 20.73
CA ALA A 127 13.39 6.18 20.34
C ALA A 127 14.29 5.44 21.33
N THR A 128 15.17 4.59 20.81
CA THR A 128 16.24 3.95 21.59
C THR A 128 17.60 4.51 21.17
N GLU A 129 18.66 4.08 21.82
CA GLU A 129 20.02 4.54 21.52
C GLU A 129 20.47 4.21 20.09
N PHE A 130 19.92 3.14 19.48
CA PHE A 130 20.36 2.64 18.16
C PHE A 130 19.30 2.80 17.07
N GLN A 131 18.01 2.76 17.43
CA GLN A 131 16.91 2.79 16.46
C GLN A 131 15.58 3.09 17.15
N ASP A 132 14.56 3.43 16.38
CA ASP A 132 13.19 3.45 16.88
C ASP A 132 12.65 2.03 17.01
N GLU A 133 12.06 1.72 18.18
CA GLU A 133 11.38 0.47 18.45
C GLU A 133 9.87 0.72 18.56
N TYR A 134 9.07 -0.17 17.98
CA TYR A 134 7.63 -0.11 18.12
C TYR A 134 7.18 -0.97 19.29
N GLN A 135 6.68 -0.32 20.34
CA GLN A 135 6.13 -0.99 21.51
C GLN A 135 4.64 -1.24 21.30
N ILE A 136 4.27 -2.51 21.25
CA ILE A 136 2.88 -2.94 21.02
C ILE A 136 2.09 -2.77 22.30
N ASP A 137 0.88 -2.19 22.17
CA ASP A 137 -0.15 -2.28 23.21
C ASP A 137 -0.85 -3.64 23.11
N GLU A 138 -0.45 -4.58 23.96
CA GLU A 138 -0.97 -5.95 23.93
C GLU A 138 -2.46 -6.04 24.27
N ALA A 139 -2.97 -5.16 25.12
CA ALA A 139 -4.39 -5.11 25.44
C ALA A 139 -5.20 -4.63 24.23
N GLY A 140 -4.79 -3.53 23.63
CA GLY A 140 -5.40 -3.01 22.41
C GLY A 140 -5.26 -3.97 21.23
N LEU A 141 -4.14 -4.70 21.10
CA LEU A 141 -4.00 -5.75 20.08
C LEU A 141 -4.99 -6.89 20.28
N THR A 142 -5.20 -7.32 21.54
CA THR A 142 -6.17 -8.36 21.85
C THR A 142 -7.58 -7.94 21.46
N ASP A 143 -7.98 -6.72 21.82
CA ASP A 143 -9.28 -6.17 21.45
C ASP A 143 -9.44 -6.06 19.93
N LEU A 144 -8.41 -5.59 19.24
CA LEU A 144 -8.39 -5.50 17.78
C LEU A 144 -8.59 -6.87 17.11
N VAL A 145 -7.89 -7.89 17.57
CA VAL A 145 -8.02 -9.26 17.05
C VAL A 145 -9.43 -9.80 17.28
N ILE A 146 -9.99 -9.59 18.48
CA ILE A 146 -11.36 -10.01 18.80
C ILE A 146 -12.37 -9.30 17.88
N ASP A 147 -12.25 -8.00 17.71
CA ASP A 147 -13.18 -7.22 16.89
C ASP A 147 -13.09 -7.56 15.40
N THR A 148 -11.88 -7.90 14.92
CA THR A 148 -11.63 -8.20 13.51
C THR A 148 -12.05 -9.62 13.12
N PHE A 149 -11.71 -10.60 13.93
CA PHE A 149 -11.84 -12.02 13.57
C PHE A 149 -12.92 -12.78 14.34
N TYR A 150 -13.37 -12.27 15.49
CA TYR A 150 -14.31 -12.94 16.38
C TYR A 150 -15.58 -12.11 16.58
N ARG A 151 -16.22 -11.69 15.47
CA ARG A 151 -17.54 -11.03 15.57
C ARG A 151 -18.52 -11.93 16.31
N LYS A 152 -19.17 -11.40 17.35
CA LYS A 152 -20.28 -12.09 18.00
C LYS A 152 -21.37 -12.37 16.94
N THR A 153 -21.47 -13.62 16.51
CA THR A 153 -22.61 -14.10 15.73
C THR A 153 -23.77 -14.22 16.72
N GLY A 154 -24.64 -13.24 16.76
CA GLY A 154 -25.84 -13.36 17.57
C GLY A 154 -26.37 -12.00 18.05
N GLN A 155 -27.11 -11.33 17.23
CA GLN A 155 -28.41 -10.74 17.56
C GLN A 155 -29.22 -10.61 16.28
#